data_a0f80fd2cbaddaae0395af0fdc8c7cec
#
_entry.id   a0f80fd2cbaddaae0395af0fdc8c7cec
#
_cell.length_a   1.000
_cell.length_b   1.000
_cell.length_c   1.000
_cell.angle_alpha   90.00
_cell.angle_beta   90.00
_cell.angle_gamma   90.00
#
_symmetry.space_group_name_H-M   'P 1'
#
loop_
_entity.id
_entity.type
_entity.pdbx_description
1 polymer ?
#
loop_
_entity_poly.entity_id
_entity_poly.type
_entity_poly.pdbx_seq_one_letter_code
_entity_poly.pdbx_strand_id
1 'polypeptide(L)'
;IRVGGATEVEVKEKKDRVDDALNATRAAVEEGVSPGGGVALLRAIKALDGVKTANGDQKTGVDIVRKAIQAPARQIVDNAGGDGALVVGKQLEATH
;
A
#
# COMPACT_ATOMS: atom_id res chain seq x y z
N ILE A 1 19.94 -10.30 18.77
CA ILE A 1 19.08 -11.48 18.58
C ILE A 1 19.90 -12.58 17.91
N ARG A 2 19.88 -13.75 18.53
CA ARG A 2 20.55 -14.93 17.96
C ARG A 2 19.58 -15.66 17.02
N VAL A 3 20.09 -16.00 15.83
CA VAL A 3 19.31 -16.68 14.80
C VAL A 3 20.01 -18.00 14.47
N GLY A 4 19.25 -19.09 14.47
CA GLY A 4 19.76 -20.41 14.14
C GLY A 4 18.93 -21.08 13.05
N GLY A 5 19.51 -22.09 12.42
CA GLY A 5 18.85 -22.89 11.40
C GLY A 5 19.70 -24.07 10.98
N ALA A 6 19.13 -24.95 10.16
CA ALA A 6 19.80 -26.16 9.70
C ALA A 6 20.88 -25.91 8.64
N THR A 7 20.77 -24.82 7.90
CA THR A 7 21.71 -24.44 6.84
C THR A 7 22.10 -22.97 6.94
N GLU A 8 23.21 -22.59 6.30
CA GLU A 8 23.64 -21.18 6.22
C GLU A 8 22.62 -20.31 5.49
N VAL A 9 22.01 -20.83 4.44
CA VAL A 9 20.97 -20.12 3.67
C VAL A 9 19.75 -19.84 4.54
N GLU A 10 19.31 -20.80 5.33
CA GLU A 10 18.19 -20.65 6.25
C GLU A 10 18.48 -19.61 7.33
N VAL A 11 19.68 -19.65 7.91
CA VAL A 11 20.11 -18.67 8.92
C VAL A 11 20.14 -17.27 8.35
N LYS A 12 20.69 -17.09 7.14
CA LYS A 12 20.76 -15.81 6.47
C LYS A 12 19.36 -15.26 6.18
N GLU A 13 18.46 -16.11 5.71
CA GLU A 13 17.08 -15.72 5.40
C GLU A 13 16.37 -15.22 6.67
N LYS A 14 16.50 -15.95 7.77
CA LYS A 14 15.93 -15.56 9.07
C LYS A 14 16.55 -14.26 9.60
N LYS A 15 17.87 -14.12 9.48
CA LYS A 15 18.58 -12.90 9.88
C LYS A 15 18.05 -11.70 9.11
N ASP A 16 17.94 -11.82 7.78
CA ASP A 16 17.46 -10.74 6.92
C ASP A 16 16.01 -10.34 7.29
N ARG A 17 15.18 -11.32 7.63
CA ARG A 17 13.80 -11.08 8.05
C ARG A 17 13.73 -10.34 9.40
N VAL A 18 14.60 -10.68 10.34
CA VAL A 18 14.70 -9.99 11.63
C VAL A 18 15.22 -8.57 11.44
N ASP A 19 16.24 -8.36 10.62
CA ASP A 19 16.78 -7.04 10.32
C ASP A 19 15.72 -6.14 9.67
N ASP A 20 14.95 -6.68 8.73
CA ASP A 20 13.84 -5.98 8.08
C ASP A 20 12.78 -5.54 9.11
N ALA A 21 12.37 -6.44 9.97
CA ALA A 21 11.39 -6.17 11.01
C ALA A 21 11.90 -5.10 12.00
N LEU A 22 13.18 -5.16 12.36
CA LEU A 22 13.79 -4.20 13.28
C LEU A 22 13.83 -2.80 12.66
N ASN A 23 14.26 -2.70 11.41
CA ASN A 23 14.30 -1.42 10.70
C ASN A 23 12.91 -0.82 10.52
N ALA A 24 11.92 -1.63 10.16
CA ALA A 24 10.54 -1.19 10.02
C ALA A 24 9.97 -0.72 11.36
N THR A 25 10.26 -1.43 12.44
CA THR A 25 9.80 -1.06 13.79
C THR A 25 10.41 0.27 14.25
N ARG A 26 11.71 0.44 14.00
CA ARG A 26 12.40 1.69 14.35
C ARG A 26 11.82 2.88 13.57
N ALA A 27 11.60 2.71 12.28
CA ALA A 27 10.97 3.74 11.45
C ALA A 27 9.56 4.09 11.95
N ALA A 28 8.77 3.07 12.34
CA ALA A 28 7.44 3.27 12.87
C ALA A 28 7.43 4.07 14.18
N VAL A 29 8.41 3.81 15.06
CA VAL A 29 8.54 4.57 16.32
C VAL A 29 8.91 6.02 16.06
N GLU A 30 9.78 6.27 15.09
CA GLU A 30 10.27 7.62 14.80
C GLU A 30 9.28 8.45 13.99
N GLU A 31 8.62 7.87 13.00
CA GLU A 31 7.81 8.60 12.01
C GLU A 31 6.33 8.23 12.01
N GLY A 32 5.95 7.21 12.76
CA GLY A 32 4.59 6.69 12.77
C GLY A 32 4.31 5.72 11.63
N VAL A 33 3.06 5.38 11.47
CA VAL A 33 2.61 4.39 10.48
C VAL A 33 1.44 4.93 9.66
N SER A 34 1.29 4.41 8.45
CA SER A 34 0.10 4.63 7.64
C SER A 34 -0.49 3.27 7.24
N PRO A 35 -1.78 3.24 6.84
CA PRO A 35 -2.41 1.98 6.43
C PRO A 35 -1.67 1.32 5.26
N GLY A 36 -1.47 0.00 5.36
CA GLY A 36 -0.85 -0.81 4.31
C GLY A 36 -1.86 -1.37 3.33
N GLY A 37 -1.40 -2.30 2.49
CA GLY A 37 -2.25 -2.97 1.51
C GLY A 37 -2.78 -2.07 0.40
N GLY A 38 -2.17 -0.90 0.21
CA GLY A 38 -2.64 0.09 -0.76
C GLY A 38 -3.77 0.98 -0.25
N VAL A 39 -4.20 0.82 1.01
CA VAL A 39 -5.34 1.55 1.57
C VAL A 39 -5.04 3.05 1.72
N ALA A 40 -3.81 3.43 2.07
CA ALA A 40 -3.44 4.84 2.18
C ALA A 40 -3.66 5.60 0.85
N LEU A 41 -3.30 4.99 -0.28
CA LEU A 41 -3.52 5.57 -1.60
C LEU A 41 -5.01 5.64 -1.94
N LEU A 42 -5.80 4.61 -1.57
CA LEU A 42 -7.25 4.65 -1.76
C LEU A 42 -7.90 5.79 -0.98
N ARG A 43 -7.45 6.02 0.25
CA ARG A 43 -7.93 7.13 1.07
C ARG A 43 -7.56 8.48 0.49
N ALA A 44 -6.43 8.57 -0.23
CA ALA A 44 -5.97 9.78 -0.88
C ALA A 44 -6.87 10.21 -2.06
N ILE A 45 -7.71 9.31 -2.59
CA ILE A 45 -8.64 9.63 -3.68
C ILE A 45 -9.55 10.79 -3.30
N LYS A 46 -9.97 10.87 -2.05
CA LYS A 46 -10.82 11.98 -1.57
C LYS A 46 -10.17 13.35 -1.76
N ALA A 47 -8.84 13.42 -1.68
CA ALA A 47 -8.11 14.66 -1.90
C ALA A 47 -8.19 15.12 -3.37
N LEU A 48 -8.33 14.19 -4.30
CA LEU A 48 -8.45 14.49 -5.72
C LEU A 48 -9.79 15.18 -6.03
N ASP A 49 -10.83 14.92 -5.26
CA ASP A 49 -12.14 15.54 -5.45
C ASP A 49 -12.10 17.03 -5.20
N GLY A 50 -11.16 17.51 -4.38
CA GLY A 50 -10.94 18.94 -4.10
C GLY A 50 -10.02 19.65 -5.08
N VAL A 51 -9.43 18.94 -6.04
CA VAL A 51 -8.50 19.53 -7.00
C VAL A 51 -9.27 20.32 -8.06
N LYS A 52 -8.94 21.60 -8.17
CA LYS A 52 -9.54 22.46 -9.19
C LYS A 52 -8.75 22.35 -10.48
N THR A 53 -9.45 22.19 -11.59
CA THR A 53 -8.86 22.09 -12.92
C THR A 53 -9.29 23.27 -13.78
N ALA A 54 -8.37 23.76 -14.62
CA ALA A 54 -8.63 24.89 -15.50
C ALA A 54 -9.35 24.49 -16.79
N ASN A 55 -9.25 23.22 -17.19
CA ASN A 55 -9.83 22.74 -18.44
C ASN A 55 -10.07 21.22 -18.39
N GLY A 56 -10.67 20.67 -19.46
CA GLY A 56 -10.98 19.26 -19.58
C GLY A 56 -9.75 18.35 -19.61
N ASP A 57 -8.65 18.81 -20.18
CA ASP A 57 -7.42 18.02 -20.26
C ASP A 57 -6.82 17.84 -18.87
N GLN A 58 -6.82 18.87 -18.04
CA GLN A 58 -6.37 18.77 -16.65
C GLN A 58 -7.28 17.83 -15.84
N LYS A 59 -8.57 17.90 -16.06
CA LYS A 59 -9.52 16.98 -15.42
C LYS A 59 -9.24 15.53 -15.80
N THR A 60 -8.95 15.28 -17.08
CA THR A 60 -8.55 13.95 -17.56
C THR A 60 -7.28 13.47 -16.86
N GLY A 61 -6.30 14.35 -16.66
CA GLY A 61 -5.08 14.04 -15.91
C GLY A 61 -5.37 13.62 -14.47
N VAL A 62 -6.26 14.30 -13.79
CA VAL A 62 -6.69 13.95 -12.43
C VAL A 62 -7.39 12.57 -12.43
N ASP A 63 -8.23 12.29 -13.42
CA ASP A 63 -8.91 11.00 -13.53
C ASP A 63 -7.93 9.86 -13.77
N ILE A 64 -6.86 10.09 -14.55
CA ILE A 64 -5.79 9.11 -14.76
C ILE A 64 -5.10 8.76 -13.43
N VAL A 65 -4.74 9.77 -12.64
CA VAL A 65 -4.14 9.56 -11.32
C VAL A 65 -5.09 8.81 -10.41
N ARG A 66 -6.37 9.18 -10.41
CA ARG A 66 -7.41 8.51 -9.61
C ARG A 66 -7.47 7.01 -9.89
N LYS A 67 -7.40 6.60 -11.15
CA LYS A 67 -7.35 5.19 -11.54
C LYS A 67 -6.04 4.54 -11.14
N ALA A 68 -4.92 5.23 -11.35
CA ALA A 68 -3.59 4.68 -11.11
C ALA A 68 -3.35 4.34 -9.63
N ILE A 69 -3.81 5.17 -8.70
CA ILE A 69 -3.59 4.95 -7.27
C ILE A 69 -4.44 3.82 -6.68
N GLN A 70 -5.40 3.30 -7.44
CA GLN A 70 -6.16 2.10 -7.05
C GLN A 70 -5.41 0.81 -7.39
N ALA A 71 -4.43 0.87 -8.29
CA ALA A 71 -3.73 -0.31 -8.79
C ALA A 71 -3.01 -1.12 -7.71
N PRO A 72 -2.27 -0.51 -6.76
CA PRO A 72 -1.59 -1.30 -5.73
C PRO A 72 -2.54 -2.17 -4.90
N ALA A 73 -3.63 -1.62 -4.39
CA ALA A 73 -4.61 -2.38 -3.60
C ALA A 73 -5.27 -3.47 -4.43
N ARG A 74 -5.65 -3.15 -5.66
CA ARG A 74 -6.28 -4.09 -6.59
C ARG A 74 -5.35 -5.27 -6.90
N GLN A 75 -4.08 -4.97 -7.15
CA GLN A 75 -3.07 -6.01 -7.46
C GLN A 75 -2.84 -6.94 -6.28
N ILE A 76 -2.77 -6.41 -5.07
CA ILE A 76 -2.60 -7.22 -3.85
C ILE A 76 -3.76 -8.21 -3.69
N VAL A 77 -4.99 -7.76 -3.90
CA VAL A 77 -6.17 -8.63 -3.81
C VAL A 77 -6.19 -9.67 -4.92
N ASP A 78 -5.87 -9.26 -6.14
CA ASP A 78 -5.81 -10.18 -7.28
C ASP A 78 -4.75 -11.26 -7.06
N ASN A 79 -3.59 -10.92 -6.50
CA ASN A 79 -2.53 -11.85 -6.17
C ASN A 79 -2.99 -12.91 -5.14
N ALA A 80 -3.92 -12.55 -4.27
CA ALA A 80 -4.49 -13.47 -3.29
C ALA A 80 -5.65 -14.32 -3.83
N GLY A 81 -6.00 -14.15 -5.12
CA GLY A 81 -7.11 -14.86 -5.76
C GLY A 81 -8.48 -14.22 -5.57
N GLY A 82 -8.55 -13.03 -4.96
CA GLY A 82 -9.78 -12.28 -4.80
C GLY A 82 -10.13 -11.44 -6.04
N ASP A 83 -11.25 -10.72 -5.97
CA ASP A 83 -11.64 -9.75 -6.99
C ASP A 83 -11.19 -8.35 -6.53
N GLY A 84 -10.11 -7.86 -7.13
CA GLY A 84 -9.52 -6.57 -6.76
C GLY A 84 -10.46 -5.40 -6.95
N ALA A 85 -11.24 -5.39 -8.02
CA ALA A 85 -12.20 -4.33 -8.29
C ALA A 85 -13.31 -4.27 -7.23
N LEU A 86 -13.80 -5.44 -6.80
CA LEU A 86 -14.85 -5.52 -5.78
C LEU A 86 -14.35 -5.06 -4.42
N VAL A 87 -13.17 -5.51 -4.00
CA VAL A 87 -12.58 -5.14 -2.70
C VAL A 87 -12.24 -3.66 -2.66
N VAL A 88 -11.66 -3.11 -3.73
CA VAL A 88 -11.37 -1.67 -3.83
C VAL A 88 -12.66 -0.86 -3.75
N GLY A 89 -13.72 -1.30 -4.42
CA GLY A 89 -15.03 -0.64 -4.34
C GLY A 89 -15.55 -0.57 -2.90
N LYS A 90 -15.43 -1.66 -2.15
CA LYS A 90 -15.82 -1.70 -0.73
C LYS A 90 -14.97 -0.78 0.15
N GLN A 91 -13.66 -0.72 -0.10
CA GLN A 91 -12.76 0.16 0.63
C GLN A 91 -13.07 1.64 0.37
N LEU A 92 -13.44 1.99 -0.85
CA LEU A 92 -13.81 3.36 -1.19
C LEU A 92 -15.11 3.80 -0.51
N GLU A 93 -16.02 2.86 -0.21
CA GLU A 93 -17.24 3.13 0.54
C GLU A 93 -16.99 3.28 2.04
N ALA A 94 -15.87 2.74 2.55
CA ALA A 94 -15.54 2.80 3.97
C ALA A 94 -15.15 4.23 4.38
N THR A 95 -15.63 4.67 5.54
CA THR A 95 -15.37 6.02 6.07
C THR A 95 -14.13 6.10 6.95
N HIS A 96 -13.50 4.96 7.21
CA HIS A 96 -12.33 4.86 8.10
C HIS A 96 -11.41 3.67 7.75
#